data_51a054fe75c0ae354c0c500b9517e43a
#
_entry.id   51a054fe75c0ae354c0c500b9517e43a
#
_cell.length_a   1.000
_cell.length_b   1.000
_cell.length_c   1.000
_cell.angle_alpha   90.00
_cell.angle_beta   90.00
_cell.angle_gamma   90.00
#
_symmetry.space_group_name_H-M   'P 1'
#
loop_
_entity.id
_entity.type
_entity.pdbx_description
1 polymer ?
#
loop_
_entity_poly.entity_id
_entity_poly.type
_entity_poly.pdbx_seq_one_letter_code
_entity_poly.pdbx_strand_id
1 'polypeptide(L)'
;LQTLARPEDILLAISTSGKSENIVEVLKTAKKIDIKTLGFLGSDGGESLKYCDLSFIVPSNKTARVQEVHITAGHALIEYVEGRLIQEGFLKWCYIQNLCFS
;
A
#
# COMPACT_ATOMS: atom_id res chain seq x y z
N LEU A 1 7.66 -11.83 -6.11
CA LEU A 1 6.24 -11.56 -6.26
C LEU A 1 5.51 -12.67 -7.04
N GLN A 2 6.02 -13.08 -8.20
CA GLN A 2 5.36 -14.07 -9.05
C GLN A 2 5.22 -15.44 -8.39
N THR A 3 6.16 -15.81 -7.52
CA THR A 3 6.17 -17.12 -6.88
C THR A 3 5.34 -17.18 -5.59
N LEU A 4 5.09 -16.04 -4.94
CA LEU A 4 4.43 -15.99 -3.64
C LEU A 4 3.03 -15.41 -3.68
N ALA A 5 2.73 -14.61 -4.69
CA ALA A 5 1.46 -13.89 -4.77
C ALA A 5 0.32 -14.82 -5.22
N ARG A 6 -0.86 -14.57 -4.65
CA ARG A 6 -2.10 -15.29 -4.97
C ARG A 6 -3.11 -14.32 -5.56
N PRO A 7 -4.10 -14.80 -6.33
CA PRO A 7 -5.09 -13.91 -6.96
C PRO A 7 -5.86 -13.01 -6.00
N GLU A 8 -6.05 -13.43 -4.75
CA GLU A 8 -6.74 -12.65 -3.73
C GLU A 8 -5.86 -11.64 -3.00
N ASP A 9 -4.56 -11.64 -3.28
CA ASP A 9 -3.62 -10.72 -2.63
C ASP A 9 -3.75 -9.30 -3.18
N ILE A 10 -3.32 -8.34 -2.36
CA ILE A 10 -3.27 -6.92 -2.75
C ILE A 10 -1.82 -6.47 -2.57
N LEU A 11 -1.28 -5.81 -3.58
CA LEU A 11 0.04 -5.21 -3.51
C LEU A 11 -0.08 -3.75 -3.10
N LEU A 12 0.56 -3.39 -1.99
CA LEU A 12 0.72 -1.99 -1.61
C LEU A 12 2.11 -1.53 -2.02
N ALA A 13 2.17 -0.58 -2.94
CA ALA A 13 3.41 0.00 -3.41
C ALA A 13 3.57 1.40 -2.82
N ILE A 14 4.71 1.68 -2.21
CA ILE A 14 4.99 2.97 -1.58
C ILE A 14 6.19 3.60 -2.27
N SER A 15 5.99 4.78 -2.85
CA SER A 15 7.07 5.52 -3.50
C SER A 15 6.82 7.02 -3.35
N THR A 16 7.79 7.73 -2.80
CA THR A 16 7.66 9.17 -2.59
C THR A 16 7.61 9.97 -3.88
N SER A 17 8.22 9.47 -4.95
CA SER A 17 8.23 10.13 -6.26
C SER A 17 7.30 9.49 -7.27
N GLY A 18 6.99 8.20 -7.08
CA GLY A 18 6.27 7.42 -8.07
C GLY A 18 7.10 7.09 -9.31
N LYS A 19 8.41 7.39 -9.29
CA LYS A 19 9.30 7.25 -10.44
C LYS A 19 10.33 6.15 -10.27
N SER A 20 10.33 5.44 -9.15
CA SER A 20 11.28 4.34 -8.92
C SER A 20 11.05 3.23 -9.93
N GLU A 21 12.11 2.88 -10.67
CA GLU A 21 12.03 1.80 -11.67
C GLU A 21 11.65 0.47 -11.04
N ASN A 22 12.17 0.18 -9.86
CA ASN A 22 11.85 -1.05 -9.14
C ASN A 22 10.36 -1.14 -8.80
N ILE A 23 9.78 -0.05 -8.35
CA ILE A 23 8.35 0.01 -8.02
C ILE A 23 7.51 -0.14 -9.28
N VAL A 24 7.88 0.55 -10.35
CA VAL A 24 7.17 0.45 -11.63
C VAL A 24 7.18 -0.98 -12.14
N GLU A 25 8.34 -1.66 -12.08
CA GLU A 25 8.45 -3.05 -12.54
C GLU A 25 7.60 -4.01 -11.70
N VAL A 26 7.57 -3.82 -10.39
CA VAL A 26 6.72 -4.64 -9.50
C VAL A 26 5.24 -4.42 -9.84
N LEU A 27 4.84 -3.19 -10.07
CA LEU A 27 3.45 -2.88 -10.44
C LEU A 27 3.07 -3.49 -11.78
N LYS A 28 3.96 -3.43 -12.76
CA LYS A 28 3.75 -4.08 -14.06
C LYS A 28 3.56 -5.59 -13.90
N THR A 29 4.39 -6.21 -13.06
CA THR A 29 4.30 -7.64 -12.79
C THR A 29 2.97 -7.99 -12.11
N ALA A 30 2.57 -7.20 -11.12
CA ALA A 30 1.29 -7.41 -10.45
C ALA A 30 0.11 -7.34 -11.42
N LYS A 31 0.17 -6.41 -12.37
CA LYS A 31 -0.87 -6.28 -13.37
C LYS A 31 -0.93 -7.51 -14.29
N LYS A 32 0.22 -8.06 -14.67
CA LYS A 32 0.28 -9.26 -15.49
C LYS A 32 -0.32 -10.48 -14.82
N ILE A 33 -0.15 -10.61 -13.50
CA ILE A 33 -0.68 -11.75 -12.74
C ILE A 33 -2.02 -11.44 -12.08
N ASP A 34 -2.63 -10.31 -12.45
CA ASP A 34 -3.99 -9.91 -12.08
C ASP A 34 -4.19 -9.71 -10.58
N ILE A 35 -3.20 -9.11 -9.93
CA ILE A 35 -3.28 -8.73 -8.52
C ILE A 35 -3.69 -7.26 -8.42
N LYS A 36 -4.59 -6.96 -7.49
CA LYS A 36 -4.99 -5.58 -7.22
C LYS A 36 -3.84 -4.79 -6.61
N THR A 37 -3.70 -3.55 -7.03
CA THR A 37 -2.61 -2.68 -6.58
C THR A 37 -3.13 -1.40 -5.96
N LEU A 38 -2.51 -1.02 -4.85
CA LEU A 38 -2.75 0.24 -4.17
C LEU A 38 -1.42 0.99 -4.08
N GLY A 39 -1.37 2.20 -4.60
CA GLY A 39 -0.16 3.00 -4.57
C GLY A 39 -0.23 4.14 -3.58
N PHE A 40 0.77 4.24 -2.70
CA PHE A 40 1.01 5.42 -1.87
C PHE A 40 2.13 6.21 -2.55
N LEU A 41 1.78 7.29 -3.22
CA LEU A 41 2.68 8.03 -4.09
C LEU A 41 2.83 9.48 -3.61
N GLY A 42 3.73 10.19 -4.24
CA GLY A 42 3.97 11.60 -3.95
C GLY A 42 4.13 12.40 -5.23
N SER A 43 4.26 13.71 -5.08
CA SER A 43 4.37 14.65 -6.18
C SER A 43 3.14 14.55 -7.11
N ASP A 44 3.34 14.17 -8.37
CA ASP A 44 2.24 13.97 -9.33
C ASP A 44 1.87 12.48 -9.50
N GLY A 45 2.45 11.61 -8.70
CA GLY A 45 2.24 10.17 -8.80
C GLY A 45 3.21 9.46 -9.73
N GLY A 46 3.86 10.20 -10.62
CA GLY A 46 4.84 9.66 -11.55
C GLY A 46 4.29 8.57 -12.46
N GLU A 47 5.18 7.77 -13.01
CA GLU A 47 4.83 6.67 -13.89
C GLU A 47 4.07 5.56 -13.19
N SER A 48 4.34 5.39 -11.88
CA SER A 48 3.66 4.35 -11.08
C SER A 48 2.15 4.50 -11.05
N LEU A 49 1.65 5.73 -11.16
CA LEU A 49 0.22 6.01 -11.13
C LEU A 49 -0.56 5.22 -12.18
N LYS A 50 0.04 5.01 -13.34
CA LYS A 50 -0.60 4.31 -14.47
C LYS A 50 -0.90 2.84 -14.18
N TYR A 51 -0.17 2.26 -13.23
CA TYR A 51 -0.23 0.83 -12.96
C TYR A 51 -0.94 0.51 -11.64
N CYS A 52 -1.46 1.53 -10.94
CA CYS A 52 -2.20 1.33 -9.69
C CYS A 52 -3.69 1.28 -9.96
N ASP A 53 -4.37 0.32 -9.35
CA ASP A 53 -5.84 0.26 -9.39
C ASP A 53 -6.44 1.37 -8.53
N LEU A 54 -5.85 1.60 -7.36
CA LEU A 54 -6.17 2.73 -6.49
C LEU A 54 -4.88 3.43 -6.12
N SER A 55 -4.95 4.73 -5.91
CA SER A 55 -3.77 5.49 -5.51
C SER A 55 -4.11 6.55 -4.47
N PHE A 56 -3.16 6.78 -3.59
CA PHE A 56 -3.19 7.84 -2.61
C PHE A 56 -1.95 8.70 -2.86
N ILE A 57 -2.16 9.93 -3.33
CA ILE A 57 -1.07 10.81 -3.75
C ILE A 57 -0.95 11.98 -2.78
N VAL A 58 0.25 12.18 -2.24
CA VAL A 58 0.57 13.36 -1.44
C VAL A 58 1.18 14.40 -2.38
N PRO A 59 0.49 15.50 -2.68
CA PRO A 59 0.96 16.46 -3.67
C PRO A 59 2.05 17.37 -3.11
N SER A 60 3.20 16.80 -2.81
CA SER A 60 4.35 17.49 -2.26
C SER A 60 5.62 16.93 -2.90
N ASN A 61 6.60 17.81 -3.12
CA ASN A 61 7.92 17.42 -3.62
C ASN A 61 8.91 17.16 -2.48
N LYS A 62 8.49 17.38 -1.23
CA LYS A 62 9.34 17.15 -0.06
C LYS A 62 9.20 15.72 0.41
N THR A 63 10.23 14.92 0.22
CA THR A 63 10.22 13.49 0.54
C THR A 63 9.82 13.23 1.99
N ALA A 64 10.35 13.99 2.94
CA ALA A 64 10.03 13.82 4.36
C ALA A 64 8.53 14.01 4.63
N ARG A 65 7.93 15.01 4.02
CA ARG A 65 6.49 15.28 4.21
C ARG A 65 5.65 14.18 3.59
N VAL A 66 6.02 13.72 2.41
CA VAL A 66 5.34 12.61 1.75
C VAL A 66 5.39 11.36 2.61
N GLN A 67 6.57 11.03 3.14
CA GLN A 67 6.74 9.85 4.00
C GLN A 67 5.92 9.94 5.27
N GLU A 68 5.87 11.10 5.91
CA GLU A 68 5.07 11.29 7.13
C GLU A 68 3.59 11.03 6.87
N VAL A 69 3.08 11.53 5.75
CA VAL A 69 1.68 11.32 5.39
C VAL A 69 1.42 9.86 5.03
N HIS A 70 2.34 9.22 4.29
CA HIS A 70 2.23 7.81 3.95
C HIS A 70 2.17 6.94 5.20
N ILE A 71 3.01 7.20 6.20
CA ILE A 71 3.03 6.45 7.45
C ILE A 71 1.70 6.63 8.19
N THR A 72 1.22 7.85 8.29
CA THR A 72 -0.06 8.14 8.95
C THR A 72 -1.22 7.45 8.24
N ALA A 73 -1.26 7.54 6.92
CA ALA A 73 -2.30 6.90 6.11
C ALA A 73 -2.23 5.37 6.24
N GLY A 74 -1.02 4.82 6.26
CA GLY A 74 -0.81 3.39 6.43
C GLY A 74 -1.32 2.89 7.78
N HIS A 75 -1.02 3.62 8.85
CA HIS A 75 -1.53 3.27 10.19
C HIS A 75 -3.06 3.33 10.24
N ALA A 76 -3.65 4.37 9.66
CA ALA A 76 -5.11 4.50 9.62
C ALA A 76 -5.75 3.36 8.83
N LEU A 77 -5.15 2.98 7.71
CA LEU A 77 -5.62 1.86 6.89
C LEU A 77 -5.56 0.55 7.66
N ILE A 78 -4.44 0.30 8.35
CA ILE A 78 -4.27 -0.91 9.16
C ILE A 78 -5.32 -0.96 10.26
N GLU A 79 -5.52 0.14 10.99
CA GLU A 79 -6.54 0.20 12.04
C GLU A 79 -7.94 -0.11 11.50
N TYR A 80 -8.27 0.44 10.34
CA TYR A 80 -9.56 0.19 9.72
C TYR A 80 -9.74 -1.29 9.36
N VAL A 81 -8.72 -1.88 8.73
CA VAL A 81 -8.75 -3.28 8.33
C VAL A 81 -8.86 -4.19 9.55
N GLU A 82 -8.07 -3.92 10.60
CA GLU A 82 -8.12 -4.68 11.85
C GLU A 82 -9.51 -4.61 12.48
N GLY A 83 -10.10 -3.42 12.52
CA GLY A 83 -11.45 -3.22 13.06
C GLY A 83 -12.50 -4.04 12.29
N ARG A 84 -12.39 -4.06 10.97
CA ARG A 84 -13.29 -4.86 10.14
C ARG A 84 -13.10 -6.35 10.36
N LEU A 85 -11.85 -6.80 10.49
CA LEU A 85 -11.57 -8.21 10.73
C LEU A 85 -12.09 -8.68 12.09
N ILE A 86 -12.03 -7.81 13.11
CA ILE A 86 -12.62 -8.10 14.41
C ILE A 86 -14.14 -8.22 14.30
N GLN A 87 -14.80 -7.26 13.65
CA GLN A 87 -16.25 -7.28 13.46
C GLN A 87 -16.73 -8.53 12.75
N GLU A 88 -15.95 -9.00 11.80
CA GLU A 88 -16.29 -10.19 11.00
C GLU A 88 -15.81 -11.50 11.65
N GLY A 89 -15.14 -11.43 12.81
CA GLY A 89 -14.72 -12.59 13.57
C GLY A 89 -13.42 -13.25 13.10
N PHE A 90 -12.68 -12.63 12.19
CA PHE A 90 -11.43 -13.18 11.69
C PHE A 90 -10.25 -12.99 12.65
N LEU A 91 -10.28 -11.94 13.48
CA LEU A 91 -9.21 -11.62 14.42
C LEU A 91 -9.78 -11.36 15.81
N LYS A 92 -8.98 -11.70 16.83
CA LYS A 92 -9.27 -11.37 18.22
C LYS A 92 -8.49 -10.11 18.60
N TRP A 93 -9.08 -9.30 19.45
CA TRP A 93 -8.51 -8.03 19.88
C TRP A 93 -7.08 -8.14 20.42
N CYS A 94 -6.78 -9.23 21.15
CA CYS A 94 -5.45 -9.43 21.72
C CYS A 94 -4.35 -9.59 20.68
N TYR A 95 -4.66 -10.15 19.53
CA TYR A 95 -3.68 -10.28 18.44
C TYR A 95 -3.31 -8.93 17.82
N ILE A 96 -4.29 -8.05 17.73
CA ILE A 96 -4.07 -6.71 17.18
C ILE A 96 -3.11 -5.92 18.05
N GLN A 97 -3.26 -5.97 19.34
CA GLN A 97 -2.35 -5.28 20.26
C GLN A 97 -0.90 -5.74 20.09
N ASN A 98 -0.68 -7.02 19.88
CA ASN A 98 0.65 -7.56 19.64
C ASN A 98 1.21 -7.09 18.29
N LEU A 99 0.37 -6.99 17.27
CA LEU A 99 0.79 -6.52 15.95
C LEU A 99 1.14 -5.03 15.95
N CYS A 100 0.42 -4.21 16.70
CA CYS A 100 0.65 -2.78 16.76
C CYS A 100 2.00 -2.41 17.39
N PHE A 101 2.55 -3.27 18.23
CA PHE A 101 3.79 -3.01 18.94
C PHE A 101 4.99 -3.81 18.41
N SER A 102 4.78 -4.62 17.42
CA SER A 102 5.86 -5.33 16.76
C SER A 102 6.40 -4.52 15.60
#